data_eeb05d4273013363897aa8a53a599c9d
#
_entry.id   eeb05d4273013363897aa8a53a599c9d
#
_cell.length_a   1.000
_cell.length_b   1.000
_cell.length_c   1.000
_cell.angle_alpha   90.00
_cell.angle_beta   90.00
_cell.angle_gamma   90.00
#
_symmetry.space_group_name_H-M   'P 1'
#
loop_
_entity.id
_entity.type
_entity.pdbx_description
1 polymer ?
#
loop_
_entity_poly.entity_id
_entity_poly.type
_entity_poly.pdbx_seq_one_letter_code
_entity_poly.pdbx_strand_id
1 'polypeptide(L)'
;KKAVIVGGGYIGLETAASLRKLEVEVTVIEMMPRILQRVTAPVISEFYRRVHTEEGVSIITDAAVSEISGEEWVTGVTCKNGMSLPADFVIIGAGVLPNVELAQEADLAVESGIVVDEYATTSDPNIVAAGDCTWHRNPLYDRWLRLESVQNATDQARVAGATVCGNKETYNQLPWFWSDQYDIKLQIAGLSQGFDNIVIRGDITQGRKFAAFYFYQ
;
A
#
# COMPACT_ATOMS: atom_id res chain seq x y z
N LYS A 1 24.88 2.97 -10.08
CA LYS A 1 23.83 4.01 -10.18
C LYS A 1 23.22 4.23 -8.80
N LYS A 2 22.74 5.45 -8.56
CA LYS A 2 22.06 5.87 -7.33
C LYS A 2 20.59 6.12 -7.61
N ALA A 3 19.72 5.45 -6.86
CA ALA A 3 18.29 5.65 -6.88
C ALA A 3 17.80 6.27 -5.58
N VAL A 4 16.95 7.27 -5.68
CA VAL A 4 16.18 7.75 -4.53
C VAL A 4 14.72 7.36 -4.72
N ILE A 5 14.15 6.71 -3.71
CA ILE A 5 12.74 6.33 -3.67
C ILE A 5 12.02 7.21 -2.66
N VAL A 6 11.00 7.92 -3.11
CA VAL A 6 10.14 8.77 -2.29
C VAL A 6 8.91 7.99 -1.89
N GLY A 7 8.83 7.64 -0.59
CA GLY A 7 7.77 6.85 0.01
C GLY A 7 8.22 5.46 0.46
N GLY A 8 8.10 5.20 1.76
CA GLY A 8 8.44 3.95 2.44
C GLY A 8 7.23 3.00 2.60
N GLY A 9 6.28 3.02 1.67
CA GLY A 9 5.19 2.06 1.55
C GLY A 9 5.62 0.75 0.88
N TYR A 10 4.68 -0.20 0.69
CA TYR A 10 4.99 -1.50 0.05
C TYR A 10 5.62 -1.33 -1.33
N ILE A 11 5.04 -0.50 -2.20
CA ILE A 11 5.56 -0.27 -3.56
C ILE A 11 7.00 0.26 -3.52
N GLY A 12 7.28 1.24 -2.66
CA GLY A 12 8.63 1.79 -2.51
C GLY A 12 9.64 0.76 -2.03
N LEU A 13 9.27 -0.07 -1.05
CA LEU A 13 10.14 -1.11 -0.50
C LEU A 13 10.34 -2.29 -1.45
N GLU A 14 9.31 -2.73 -2.18
CA GLU A 14 9.44 -3.76 -3.23
C GLU A 14 10.36 -3.28 -4.36
N THR A 15 10.22 -2.02 -4.73
CA THR A 15 11.10 -1.38 -5.73
C THR A 15 12.53 -1.31 -5.20
N ALA A 16 12.73 -0.94 -3.93
CA ALA A 16 14.05 -0.93 -3.30
C ALA A 16 14.69 -2.33 -3.32
N ALA A 17 13.92 -3.36 -2.94
CA ALA A 17 14.38 -4.75 -2.98
C ALA A 17 14.77 -5.20 -4.39
N SER A 18 13.99 -4.81 -5.40
CA SER A 18 14.26 -5.14 -6.81
C SER A 18 15.52 -4.43 -7.32
N LEU A 19 15.69 -3.15 -7.01
CA LEU A 19 16.88 -2.38 -7.39
C LEU A 19 18.16 -2.87 -6.71
N ARG A 20 18.07 -3.30 -5.46
CA ARG A 20 19.23 -3.90 -4.75
C ARG A 20 19.69 -5.20 -5.42
N LYS A 21 18.79 -6.03 -5.94
CA LYS A 21 19.15 -7.23 -6.74
C LYS A 21 19.89 -6.86 -8.03
N LEU A 22 19.70 -5.62 -8.53
CA LEU A 22 20.42 -5.08 -9.68
C LEU A 22 21.65 -4.26 -9.29
N GLU A 23 22.13 -4.37 -8.06
CA GLU A 23 23.31 -3.69 -7.51
C GLU A 23 23.22 -2.15 -7.57
N VAL A 24 22.00 -1.60 -7.59
CA VAL A 24 21.80 -0.15 -7.50
C VAL A 24 21.94 0.31 -6.05
N GLU A 25 22.63 1.41 -5.82
CA GLU A 25 22.65 2.10 -4.51
C GLU A 25 21.28 2.75 -4.28
N VAL A 26 20.57 2.36 -3.21
CA VAL A 26 19.19 2.79 -2.98
C VAL A 26 19.08 3.55 -1.66
N THR A 27 18.42 4.72 -1.73
CA THR A 27 17.95 5.47 -0.57
C THR A 27 16.43 5.61 -0.63
N VAL A 28 15.74 5.20 0.43
CA VAL A 28 14.30 5.43 0.62
C VAL A 28 14.09 6.61 1.54
N ILE A 29 13.29 7.59 1.11
CA ILE A 29 12.88 8.75 1.92
C ILE A 29 11.41 8.58 2.28
N GLU A 30 11.11 8.62 3.58
CA GLU A 30 9.76 8.51 4.12
C GLU A 30 9.45 9.75 4.97
N MET A 31 8.33 10.39 4.70
CA MET A 31 7.90 11.59 5.44
C MET A 31 7.41 11.28 6.87
N MET A 32 6.96 10.05 7.09
CA MET A 32 6.48 9.61 8.40
C MET A 32 7.65 9.11 9.27
N PRO A 33 7.46 9.01 10.62
CA PRO A 33 8.50 8.52 11.53
C PRO A 33 8.95 7.07 11.28
N ARG A 34 8.18 6.27 10.53
CA ARG A 34 8.54 4.90 10.20
C ARG A 34 7.99 4.49 8.84
N ILE A 35 8.68 3.59 8.16
CA ILE A 35 8.20 2.96 6.94
C ILE A 35 6.94 2.12 7.25
N LEU A 36 6.09 1.90 6.25
CA LEU A 36 4.84 1.13 6.36
C LEU A 36 3.89 1.62 7.47
N GLN A 37 4.02 2.87 7.94
CA GLN A 37 3.31 3.38 9.11
C GLN A 37 1.78 3.28 8.99
N ARG A 38 1.24 3.47 7.80
CA ARG A 38 -0.22 3.47 7.57
C ARG A 38 -0.81 2.07 7.52
N VAL A 39 0.01 1.05 7.33
CA VAL A 39 -0.45 -0.29 6.93
C VAL A 39 0.02 -1.41 7.86
N THR A 40 0.97 -1.15 8.77
CA THR A 40 1.47 -2.16 9.70
C THR A 40 1.69 -1.63 11.11
N ALA A 41 1.79 -2.56 12.08
CA ALA A 41 2.23 -2.24 13.43
C ALA A 41 3.72 -1.84 13.47
N PRO A 42 4.14 -1.08 14.51
CA PRO A 42 5.54 -0.64 14.66
C PRO A 42 6.57 -1.78 14.60
N VAL A 43 6.28 -2.93 15.19
CA VAL A 43 7.16 -4.11 15.20
C VAL A 43 7.41 -4.64 13.79
N ILE A 44 6.43 -4.59 12.90
CA ILE A 44 6.57 -4.99 11.50
C ILE A 44 7.38 -3.96 10.70
N SER A 45 7.15 -2.66 10.96
CA SER A 45 7.97 -1.60 10.36
C SER A 45 9.44 -1.75 10.71
N GLU A 46 9.75 -2.05 11.97
CA GLU A 46 11.13 -2.25 12.44
C GLU A 46 11.76 -3.49 11.81
N PHE A 47 11.00 -4.57 11.67
CA PHE A 47 11.44 -5.77 10.96
C PHE A 47 11.85 -5.43 9.51
N TYR A 48 11.01 -4.74 8.75
CA TYR A 48 11.33 -4.36 7.37
C TYR A 48 12.48 -3.36 7.31
N ARG A 49 12.54 -2.40 8.24
CA ARG A 49 13.67 -1.46 8.34
C ARG A 49 14.99 -2.20 8.51
N ARG A 50 15.04 -3.17 9.43
CA ARG A 50 16.22 -4.02 9.64
C ARG A 50 16.60 -4.77 8.36
N VAL A 51 15.65 -5.50 7.76
CA VAL A 51 15.92 -6.30 6.55
C VAL A 51 16.45 -5.44 5.41
N HIS A 52 15.80 -4.32 5.11
CA HIS A 52 16.27 -3.43 4.05
C HIS A 52 17.67 -2.85 4.34
N THR A 53 17.96 -2.54 5.59
CA THR A 53 19.28 -2.05 6.00
C THR A 53 20.34 -3.15 5.87
N GLU A 54 20.04 -4.39 6.25
CA GLU A 54 20.90 -5.57 6.04
C GLU A 54 21.21 -5.79 4.54
N GLU A 55 20.24 -5.53 3.68
CA GLU A 55 20.39 -5.62 2.21
C GLU A 55 21.02 -4.37 1.57
N GLY A 56 21.46 -3.40 2.40
CA GLY A 56 22.20 -2.22 1.95
C GLY A 56 21.33 -1.08 1.42
N VAL A 57 20.08 -0.99 1.83
CA VAL A 57 19.21 0.17 1.57
C VAL A 57 19.41 1.21 2.69
N SER A 58 19.63 2.46 2.32
CA SER A 58 19.57 3.59 3.24
C SER A 58 18.10 4.01 3.42
N ILE A 59 17.61 4.06 4.66
CA ILE A 59 16.25 4.52 4.96
C ILE A 59 16.30 5.78 5.79
N ILE A 60 15.66 6.84 5.31
CA ILE A 60 15.59 8.16 5.95
C ILE A 60 14.11 8.44 6.22
N THR A 61 13.75 8.50 7.50
CA THR A 61 12.40 8.83 7.97
C THR A 61 12.32 10.30 8.43
N ASP A 62 11.12 10.78 8.76
CA ASP A 62 10.87 12.17 9.14
C ASP A 62 11.38 13.18 8.10
N ALA A 63 11.41 12.80 6.83
CA ALA A 63 11.96 13.59 5.75
C ALA A 63 10.97 13.66 4.57
N ALA A 64 10.56 14.87 4.22
CA ALA A 64 9.70 15.13 3.07
C ALA A 64 10.54 15.75 1.95
N VAL A 65 10.48 15.16 0.76
CA VAL A 65 11.10 15.73 -0.45
C VAL A 65 10.33 16.99 -0.84
N SER A 66 11.08 18.05 -1.14
CA SER A 66 10.56 19.34 -1.61
C SER A 66 10.88 19.61 -3.07
N GLU A 67 11.98 19.03 -3.58
CA GLU A 67 12.46 19.29 -4.94
C GLU A 67 13.17 18.08 -5.52
N ILE A 68 13.00 17.85 -6.81
CA ILE A 68 13.81 16.95 -7.62
C ILE A 68 14.60 17.84 -8.58
N SER A 69 15.93 17.80 -8.47
CA SER A 69 16.84 18.68 -9.19
C SER A 69 17.36 18.04 -10.47
N GLY A 70 17.62 18.88 -11.48
CA GLY A 70 18.14 18.50 -12.79
C GLY A 70 17.50 19.31 -13.90
N GLU A 71 18.15 19.38 -15.07
CA GLU A 71 17.58 20.03 -16.26
C GLU A 71 17.07 18.95 -17.25
N GLU A 72 17.96 18.34 -18.04
CA GLU A 72 17.60 17.21 -18.93
C GLU A 72 17.56 15.89 -18.18
N TRP A 73 18.35 15.75 -17.13
CA TRP A 73 18.50 14.54 -16.32
C TRP A 73 18.43 14.87 -14.84
N VAL A 74 17.85 13.94 -14.07
CA VAL A 74 17.85 14.05 -12.61
C VAL A 74 19.29 14.03 -12.09
N THR A 75 19.59 14.94 -11.17
CA THR A 75 20.90 15.03 -10.48
C THR A 75 20.78 14.80 -8.98
N GLY A 76 19.59 14.94 -8.42
CA GLY A 76 19.37 14.73 -6.98
C GLY A 76 17.97 15.09 -6.51
N VAL A 77 17.78 14.98 -5.20
CA VAL A 77 16.59 15.42 -4.49
C VAL A 77 16.95 16.27 -3.30
N THR A 78 16.11 17.25 -2.96
CA THR A 78 16.24 18.07 -1.76
C THR A 78 15.02 17.89 -0.88
N CYS A 79 15.22 17.70 0.42
CA CYS A 79 14.18 17.60 1.41
C CYS A 79 13.87 18.95 2.05
N LYS A 80 12.69 19.09 2.64
CA LYS A 80 12.26 20.33 3.34
C LYS A 80 13.18 20.75 4.50
N ASN A 81 13.90 19.80 5.09
CA ASN A 81 14.88 20.06 6.15
C ASN A 81 16.25 20.50 5.63
N GLY A 82 16.42 20.72 4.32
CA GLY A 82 17.64 21.16 3.68
C GLY A 82 18.61 20.04 3.30
N MET A 83 18.31 18.78 3.62
CA MET A 83 19.12 17.64 3.21
C MET A 83 19.03 17.45 1.69
N SER A 84 20.16 17.27 1.01
CA SER A 84 20.24 16.98 -0.41
C SER A 84 20.96 15.66 -0.66
N LEU A 85 20.42 14.85 -1.58
CA LEU A 85 20.96 13.55 -1.96
C LEU A 85 21.16 13.49 -3.47
N PRO A 86 22.32 13.01 -3.95
CA PRO A 86 22.53 12.78 -5.37
C PRO A 86 21.69 11.57 -5.85
N ALA A 87 21.12 11.68 -7.05
CA ALA A 87 20.37 10.62 -7.67
C ALA A 87 20.56 10.61 -9.18
N ASP A 88 20.77 9.43 -9.75
CA ASP A 88 20.74 9.22 -11.20
C ASP A 88 19.30 9.07 -11.71
N PHE A 89 18.38 8.65 -10.84
CA PHE A 89 16.94 8.61 -11.08
C PHE A 89 16.15 8.58 -9.76
N VAL A 90 14.91 9.00 -9.83
CA VAL A 90 13.99 9.07 -8.70
C VAL A 90 12.72 8.25 -9.01
N ILE A 91 12.27 7.50 -8.03
CA ILE A 91 11.00 6.76 -8.08
C ILE A 91 10.07 7.32 -7.01
N ILE A 92 8.86 7.70 -7.41
CA ILE A 92 7.87 8.26 -6.50
C ILE A 92 6.81 7.20 -6.21
N GLY A 93 6.80 6.71 -4.96
CA GLY A 93 5.84 5.74 -4.42
C GLY A 93 5.07 6.33 -3.23
N ALA A 94 4.60 7.58 -3.35
CA ALA A 94 4.01 8.35 -2.25
C ALA A 94 2.51 8.06 -2.01
N GLY A 95 1.96 7.01 -2.61
CA GLY A 95 0.55 6.61 -2.57
C GLY A 95 -0.16 6.80 -3.90
N VAL A 96 -1.41 6.38 -3.96
CA VAL A 96 -2.26 6.47 -5.15
C VAL A 96 -3.57 7.18 -4.83
N LEU A 97 -4.12 7.84 -5.84
CA LEU A 97 -5.47 8.40 -5.82
C LEU A 97 -6.33 7.56 -6.78
N PRO A 98 -7.54 7.18 -6.38
CA PRO A 98 -8.44 6.48 -7.29
C PRO A 98 -8.90 7.42 -8.40
N ASN A 99 -8.92 6.93 -9.64
CA ASN A 99 -9.52 7.68 -10.76
C ASN A 99 -11.03 7.54 -10.66
N VAL A 100 -11.70 8.63 -10.30
CA VAL A 100 -13.16 8.67 -10.06
C VAL A 100 -13.88 9.68 -10.97
N GLU A 101 -13.17 10.29 -11.89
CA GLU A 101 -13.65 11.39 -12.72
C GLU A 101 -14.88 10.96 -13.55
N LEU A 102 -14.82 9.79 -14.19
CA LEU A 102 -15.96 9.25 -14.96
C LEU A 102 -17.20 9.03 -14.09
N ALA A 103 -17.00 8.58 -12.84
CA ALA A 103 -18.11 8.41 -11.92
C ALA A 103 -18.71 9.75 -11.49
N GLN A 104 -17.87 10.77 -11.27
CA GLN A 104 -18.31 12.13 -10.96
C GLN A 104 -19.07 12.78 -12.13
N GLU A 105 -18.57 12.62 -13.35
CA GLU A 105 -19.24 13.09 -14.57
C GLU A 105 -20.59 12.41 -14.81
N ALA A 106 -20.76 11.19 -14.29
CA ALA A 106 -22.00 10.45 -14.33
C ALA A 106 -22.92 10.70 -13.10
N ASP A 107 -22.63 11.71 -12.28
CA ASP A 107 -23.34 12.04 -11.04
C ASP A 107 -23.47 10.85 -10.04
N LEU A 108 -22.50 9.92 -10.05
CA LEU A 108 -22.46 8.83 -9.08
C LEU A 108 -21.92 9.31 -7.73
N ALA A 109 -22.35 8.62 -6.66
CA ALA A 109 -21.83 8.89 -5.32
C ALA A 109 -20.34 8.52 -5.22
N VAL A 110 -19.52 9.49 -4.81
CA VAL A 110 -18.06 9.35 -4.65
C VAL A 110 -17.66 9.92 -3.29
N GLU A 111 -16.90 9.13 -2.53
CA GLU A 111 -16.27 9.50 -1.25
C GLU A 111 -14.75 9.28 -1.33
N SER A 112 -14.18 8.33 -0.58
CA SER A 112 -12.78 7.91 -0.75
C SER A 112 -12.55 7.03 -1.99
N GLY A 113 -13.56 6.86 -2.83
CA GLY A 113 -13.68 6.08 -4.05
C GLY A 113 -15.14 6.08 -4.50
N ILE A 114 -15.45 5.38 -5.57
CA ILE A 114 -16.82 5.19 -6.06
C ILE A 114 -17.60 4.37 -5.02
N VAL A 115 -18.67 4.93 -4.48
CA VAL A 115 -19.51 4.24 -3.49
C VAL A 115 -20.24 3.09 -4.13
N VAL A 116 -20.10 1.89 -3.57
CA VAL A 116 -20.80 0.69 -4.02
C VAL A 116 -21.42 -0.06 -2.85
N ASP A 117 -22.54 -0.75 -3.13
CA ASP A 117 -23.19 -1.67 -2.20
C ASP A 117 -22.49 -3.05 -2.16
N GLU A 118 -23.08 -4.01 -1.42
CA GLU A 118 -22.57 -5.37 -1.31
C GLU A 118 -22.64 -6.18 -2.62
N TYR A 119 -23.34 -5.68 -3.64
CA TYR A 119 -23.44 -6.27 -4.97
C TYR A 119 -22.55 -5.57 -6.00
N ALA A 120 -21.64 -4.70 -5.54
CA ALA A 120 -20.82 -3.83 -6.36
C ALA A 120 -21.61 -2.84 -7.23
N THR A 121 -22.87 -2.55 -6.88
CA THR A 121 -23.73 -1.58 -7.57
C THR A 121 -23.45 -0.18 -7.04
N THR A 122 -23.34 0.79 -7.93
CA THR A 122 -23.17 2.21 -7.59
C THR A 122 -24.50 2.86 -7.17
N SER A 123 -24.52 4.19 -7.01
CA SER A 123 -25.76 4.95 -6.80
C SER A 123 -26.74 4.90 -8.00
N ASP A 124 -26.26 4.55 -9.20
CA ASP A 124 -27.10 4.19 -10.34
C ASP A 124 -27.20 2.66 -10.42
N PRO A 125 -28.45 2.08 -10.37
CA PRO A 125 -28.64 0.63 -10.38
C PRO A 125 -28.20 -0.07 -11.69
N ASN A 126 -27.90 0.67 -12.74
CA ASN A 126 -27.42 0.15 -14.01
C ASN A 126 -25.89 0.18 -14.15
N ILE A 127 -25.21 0.71 -13.15
CA ILE A 127 -23.74 0.87 -13.16
C ILE A 127 -23.13 0.12 -11.99
N VAL A 128 -22.13 -0.70 -12.27
CA VAL A 128 -21.32 -1.39 -11.27
C VAL A 128 -19.89 -0.86 -11.26
N ALA A 129 -19.20 -0.94 -10.12
CA ALA A 129 -17.78 -0.62 -10.02
C ALA A 129 -17.07 -1.66 -9.14
N ALA A 130 -15.79 -1.92 -9.43
CA ALA A 130 -15.00 -2.91 -8.70
C ALA A 130 -13.52 -2.52 -8.62
N GLY A 131 -12.83 -3.02 -7.60
CA GLY A 131 -11.39 -2.88 -7.40
C GLY A 131 -10.99 -1.65 -6.61
N ASP A 132 -9.75 -1.19 -6.82
CA ASP A 132 -9.07 -0.17 -6.01
C ASP A 132 -9.77 1.19 -6.01
N CYS A 133 -10.60 1.47 -7.01
CA CYS A 133 -11.35 2.72 -7.12
C CYS A 133 -12.66 2.72 -6.30
N THR A 134 -13.05 1.62 -5.66
CA THR A 134 -14.32 1.53 -4.96
C THR A 134 -14.22 1.82 -3.47
N TRP A 135 -15.28 2.39 -2.92
CA TRP A 135 -15.53 2.61 -1.50
C TRP A 135 -16.74 1.79 -1.09
N HIS A 136 -16.54 0.76 -0.28
CA HIS A 136 -17.58 -0.19 0.09
C HIS A 136 -17.60 -0.49 1.57
N ARG A 137 -18.75 -0.90 2.10
CA ARG A 137 -18.87 -1.39 3.47
C ARG A 137 -18.41 -2.83 3.56
N ASN A 138 -17.42 -3.09 4.40
CA ASN A 138 -16.98 -4.45 4.67
C ASN A 138 -17.80 -5.04 5.85
N PRO A 139 -18.53 -6.15 5.66
CA PRO A 139 -19.42 -6.70 6.69
C PRO A 139 -18.66 -7.34 7.85
N LEU A 140 -17.41 -7.81 7.65
CA LEU A 140 -16.61 -8.44 8.71
C LEU A 140 -16.11 -7.43 9.74
N TYR A 141 -15.84 -6.19 9.29
CA TYR A 141 -15.31 -5.11 10.14
C TYR A 141 -16.33 -4.02 10.42
N ASP A 142 -17.53 -4.14 9.85
CA ASP A 142 -18.63 -3.18 9.94
C ASP A 142 -18.22 -1.72 9.68
N ARG A 143 -17.37 -1.51 8.67
CA ARG A 143 -16.88 -0.18 8.30
C ARG A 143 -16.69 -0.05 6.79
N TRP A 144 -16.65 1.20 6.34
CA TRP A 144 -16.35 1.54 4.96
C TRP A 144 -14.85 1.46 4.70
N LEU A 145 -14.47 0.88 3.57
CA LEU A 145 -13.09 0.61 3.18
C LEU A 145 -12.87 0.89 1.69
N ARG A 146 -11.65 1.29 1.37
CA ARG A 146 -11.06 1.20 0.03
C ARG A 146 -9.86 0.27 0.13
N LEU A 147 -9.92 -0.85 -0.58
CA LEU A 147 -8.90 -1.89 -0.54
C LEU A 147 -8.12 -1.91 -1.85
N GLU A 148 -6.84 -1.65 -1.76
CA GLU A 148 -5.89 -1.67 -2.88
C GLU A 148 -5.19 -3.03 -2.89
N SER A 149 -5.84 -4.04 -3.48
CA SER A 149 -5.26 -5.38 -3.58
C SER A 149 -5.82 -6.17 -4.76
N VAL A 150 -4.99 -7.04 -5.34
CA VAL A 150 -5.39 -7.93 -6.44
C VAL A 150 -6.55 -8.82 -6.03
N GLN A 151 -6.56 -9.31 -4.78
CA GLN A 151 -7.65 -10.13 -4.27
C GLN A 151 -8.97 -9.34 -4.28
N ASN A 152 -8.99 -8.12 -3.71
CA ASN A 152 -10.18 -7.28 -3.71
C ASN A 152 -10.67 -7.00 -5.13
N ALA A 153 -9.76 -6.62 -6.03
CA ALA A 153 -10.11 -6.32 -7.42
C ALA A 153 -10.75 -7.53 -8.12
N THR A 154 -10.18 -8.72 -7.93
CA THR A 154 -10.66 -9.95 -8.56
C THR A 154 -12.00 -10.39 -8.00
N ASP A 155 -12.15 -10.44 -6.68
CA ASP A 155 -13.36 -10.96 -6.05
C ASP A 155 -14.55 -9.98 -6.19
N GLN A 156 -14.28 -8.68 -6.08
CA GLN A 156 -15.30 -7.67 -6.29
C GLN A 156 -15.73 -7.59 -7.77
N ALA A 157 -14.79 -7.75 -8.72
CA ALA A 157 -15.14 -7.83 -10.14
C ALA A 157 -16.01 -9.05 -10.47
N ARG A 158 -15.79 -10.19 -9.79
CA ARG A 158 -16.67 -11.37 -9.92
C ARG A 158 -18.09 -11.06 -9.47
N VAL A 159 -18.23 -10.40 -8.32
CA VAL A 159 -19.53 -9.94 -7.80
C VAL A 159 -20.20 -8.95 -8.77
N ALA A 160 -19.46 -7.95 -9.26
CA ALA A 160 -19.97 -7.00 -10.25
C ALA A 160 -20.46 -7.71 -11.53
N GLY A 161 -19.68 -8.67 -12.04
CA GLY A 161 -20.06 -9.49 -13.20
C GLY A 161 -21.32 -10.33 -12.95
N ALA A 162 -21.48 -10.93 -11.78
CA ALA A 162 -22.69 -11.65 -11.38
C ALA A 162 -23.90 -10.71 -11.35
N THR A 163 -23.75 -9.51 -10.78
CA THR A 163 -24.80 -8.48 -10.72
C THR A 163 -25.25 -8.06 -12.11
N VAL A 164 -24.34 -7.81 -13.05
CA VAL A 164 -24.67 -7.48 -14.44
C VAL A 164 -25.45 -8.62 -15.13
N CYS A 165 -25.16 -9.88 -14.77
CA CYS A 165 -25.87 -11.05 -15.28
C CYS A 165 -27.22 -11.33 -14.56
N GLY A 166 -27.63 -10.47 -13.63
CA GLY A 166 -28.88 -10.64 -12.86
C GLY A 166 -28.77 -11.60 -11.68
N ASN A 167 -27.56 -12.06 -11.35
CA ASN A 167 -27.28 -12.93 -10.20
C ASN A 167 -26.71 -12.09 -9.05
N LYS A 168 -27.48 -11.90 -7.99
CA LYS A 168 -27.04 -11.11 -6.83
C LYS A 168 -26.22 -11.98 -5.87
N GLU A 169 -24.91 -11.80 -5.91
CA GLU A 169 -23.96 -12.37 -4.94
C GLU A 169 -23.39 -11.24 -4.09
N THR A 170 -23.27 -11.46 -2.78
CA THR A 170 -22.73 -10.44 -1.87
C THR A 170 -21.20 -10.50 -1.79
N TYR A 171 -20.56 -9.34 -1.84
CA TYR A 171 -19.13 -9.21 -1.57
C TYR A 171 -18.87 -9.20 -0.05
N ASN A 172 -18.32 -10.30 0.47
CA ASN A 172 -18.07 -10.51 1.90
C ASN A 172 -16.70 -11.16 2.18
N GLN A 173 -15.76 -10.99 1.27
CA GLN A 173 -14.45 -11.64 1.38
C GLN A 173 -13.60 -11.05 2.49
N LEU A 174 -12.80 -11.90 3.16
CA LEU A 174 -11.75 -11.46 4.05
C LEU A 174 -10.68 -10.71 3.25
N PRO A 175 -10.33 -9.46 3.59
CA PRO A 175 -9.25 -8.76 2.92
C PRO A 175 -7.96 -9.57 2.94
N TRP A 176 -7.33 -9.67 1.79
CA TRP A 176 -6.07 -10.36 1.61
C TRP A 176 -5.09 -9.48 0.84
N PHE A 177 -3.86 -9.42 1.32
CA PHE A 177 -2.78 -8.68 0.70
C PHE A 177 -1.47 -9.47 0.81
N TRP A 178 -0.57 -9.31 -0.16
CA TRP A 178 0.77 -9.85 -0.07
C TRP A 178 1.82 -8.86 -0.56
N SER A 179 3.06 -9.06 -0.15
CA SER A 179 4.22 -8.31 -0.61
C SER A 179 5.44 -9.22 -0.61
N ASP A 180 6.16 -9.24 -1.74
CA ASP A 180 7.36 -10.02 -1.94
C ASP A 180 8.58 -9.09 -1.96
N GLN A 181 9.45 -9.19 -0.94
CA GLN A 181 10.64 -8.36 -0.81
C GLN A 181 11.83 -9.25 -0.46
N TYR A 182 12.84 -9.32 -1.32
CA TYR A 182 13.99 -10.23 -1.21
C TYR A 182 13.56 -11.71 -1.16
N ASP A 183 13.80 -12.39 -0.04
CA ASP A 183 13.37 -13.76 0.27
C ASP A 183 12.12 -13.81 1.16
N ILE A 184 11.56 -12.66 1.51
CA ILE A 184 10.40 -12.53 2.38
C ILE A 184 9.13 -12.49 1.54
N LYS A 185 8.19 -13.38 1.87
CA LYS A 185 6.85 -13.44 1.34
C LYS A 185 5.85 -13.07 2.43
N LEU A 186 5.52 -11.79 2.52
CA LEU A 186 4.51 -11.32 3.44
C LEU A 186 3.13 -11.76 2.97
N GLN A 187 2.32 -12.27 3.89
CA GLN A 187 0.92 -12.59 3.68
C GLN A 187 0.12 -11.90 4.78
N ILE A 188 -0.88 -11.14 4.42
CA ILE A 188 -1.77 -10.45 5.37
C ILE A 188 -3.19 -10.96 5.13
N ALA A 189 -3.80 -11.54 6.16
CA ALA A 189 -5.21 -11.91 6.18
C ALA A 189 -5.94 -11.01 7.17
N GLY A 190 -6.94 -10.28 6.70
CA GLY A 190 -7.66 -9.29 7.49
C GLY A 190 -7.00 -7.93 7.57
N LEU A 191 -7.43 -7.13 8.54
CA LEU A 191 -6.98 -5.75 8.77
C LEU A 191 -6.44 -5.62 10.19
N SER A 192 -5.32 -4.91 10.32
CA SER A 192 -4.67 -4.68 11.62
C SER A 192 -5.07 -3.37 12.30
N GLN A 193 -5.81 -2.50 11.61
CA GLN A 193 -6.13 -1.18 12.17
C GLN A 193 -7.09 -1.29 13.35
N GLY A 194 -6.73 -0.63 14.46
CA GLY A 194 -7.53 -0.58 15.68
C GLY A 194 -7.20 -1.70 16.67
N PHE A 195 -6.23 -2.58 16.41
CA PHE A 195 -5.80 -3.59 17.37
C PHE A 195 -5.29 -2.95 18.68
N ASP A 196 -5.50 -3.63 19.77
CA ASP A 196 -5.00 -3.25 21.10
C ASP A 196 -3.87 -4.16 21.61
N ASN A 197 -3.76 -5.35 21.04
CA ASN A 197 -2.69 -6.29 21.37
C ASN A 197 -2.14 -7.01 20.13
N ILE A 198 -0.84 -7.32 20.16
CA ILE A 198 -0.15 -8.09 19.11
C ILE A 198 0.65 -9.24 19.73
N VAL A 199 0.50 -10.44 19.19
CA VAL A 199 1.29 -11.61 19.59
C VAL A 199 2.16 -12.04 18.43
N ILE A 200 3.46 -12.15 18.67
CA ILE A 200 4.43 -12.61 17.69
C ILE A 200 4.78 -14.08 17.99
N ARG A 201 4.70 -14.93 16.97
CA ARG A 201 5.20 -16.29 17.00
C ARG A 201 6.39 -16.42 16.05
N GLY A 202 7.53 -16.80 16.56
CA GLY A 202 8.80 -16.86 15.84
C GLY A 202 9.75 -15.73 16.25
N ASP A 203 10.90 -15.66 15.57
CA ASP A 203 11.91 -14.63 15.85
C ASP A 203 11.81 -13.49 14.83
N ILE A 204 11.24 -12.38 15.26
CA ILE A 204 11.11 -11.16 14.46
C ILE A 204 12.34 -10.26 14.57
N THR A 205 13.20 -10.47 15.55
CA THR A 205 14.35 -9.60 15.85
C THR A 205 15.59 -9.95 15.06
N GLN A 206 15.87 -11.23 14.86
CA GLN A 206 17.04 -11.73 14.12
C GLN A 206 16.64 -12.64 12.95
N GLY A 207 15.50 -13.33 13.07
CA GLY A 207 14.98 -14.21 12.03
C GLY A 207 14.26 -13.43 10.91
N ARG A 208 13.87 -14.17 9.86
CA ARG A 208 13.06 -13.67 8.74
C ARG A 208 11.74 -14.44 8.59
N LYS A 209 11.40 -15.30 9.58
CA LYS A 209 10.18 -16.12 9.57
C LYS A 209 9.43 -15.99 10.88
N PHE A 210 8.24 -15.43 10.82
CA PHE A 210 7.38 -15.27 11.99
C PHE A 210 5.91 -15.14 11.56
N ALA A 211 4.99 -15.18 12.54
CA ALA A 211 3.61 -14.77 12.38
C ALA A 211 3.25 -13.71 13.42
N ALA A 212 2.50 -12.70 13.02
CA ALA A 212 1.97 -11.66 13.88
C ALA A 212 0.45 -11.78 13.93
N PHE A 213 -0.11 -11.88 15.12
CA PHE A 213 -1.55 -11.97 15.37
C PHE A 213 -2.01 -10.69 16.05
N TYR A 214 -3.02 -10.05 15.47
CA TYR A 214 -3.61 -8.82 15.97
C TYR A 214 -4.92 -9.12 16.68
N PHE A 215 -5.10 -8.63 17.88
CA PHE A 215 -6.27 -8.87 18.71
C PHE A 215 -6.97 -7.58 19.08
N TYR A 216 -8.28 -7.70 19.31
CA TYR A 216 -9.15 -6.71 19.90
C TYR A 216 -9.71 -7.28 21.20
N GLN A 217 -9.83 -6.44 22.21
CA GLN A 217 -10.58 -6.74 23.46
C GLN A 217 -12.00 -6.23 23.39
#